data_0eacfd72a98eba3f9430b826c8b97562
#
_entry.id   0eacfd72a98eba3f9430b826c8b97562
#
_cell.length_a   1.000
_cell.length_b   1.000
_cell.length_c   1.000
_cell.angle_alpha   90.00
_cell.angle_beta   90.00
_cell.angle_gamma   90.00
#
_symmetry.space_group_name_H-M   'P 1'
#
loop_
_entity.id
_entity.type
_entity.pdbx_description
1 polymer ?
#
loop_
_entity_poly.entity_id
_entity_poly.type
_entity_poly.pdbx_seq_one_letter_code
_entity_poly.pdbx_strand_id
1 'polypeptide(L)'
;SSDLTVSKFYEPGAFAEFFSGSFTFIADAIDSTPSKVDLLLECVQRDIPVISSMGTGNKLDPTYLAVEDISGTSVCPLARSVRKQLRAAGVKKGVTVVYSKEPVQRAEAGEVPGSMVFVPASAGLLMASYIVRQIIAENS
;
A
#
# COMPACT_ATOMS: atom_id res chain seq x y z
N SER A 1 4.85 16.70 -18.06
CA SER A 1 3.83 16.73 -17.06
C SER A 1 2.95 15.53 -17.15
N SER A 2 2.72 14.99 -16.09
CA SER A 2 2.34 13.64 -15.88
C SER A 2 0.98 13.45 -15.22
N ASP A 3 0.02 14.28 -15.50
CA ASP A 3 -1.33 14.11 -14.98
C ASP A 3 -2.12 13.14 -15.85
N LEU A 4 -1.72 11.87 -15.77
CA LEU A 4 -2.47 10.80 -16.40
C LEU A 4 -3.47 10.24 -15.40
N THR A 5 -4.73 10.63 -15.57
CA THR A 5 -5.82 9.93 -14.88
C THR A 5 -6.16 8.68 -15.67
N VAL A 6 -5.80 7.53 -15.15
CA VAL A 6 -6.17 6.26 -15.76
C VAL A 6 -7.43 5.75 -15.09
N SER A 7 -8.52 5.66 -15.83
CA SER A 7 -9.83 5.21 -15.35
C SER A 7 -10.04 3.71 -15.45
N LYS A 8 -8.98 2.93 -15.44
CA LYS A 8 -9.04 1.47 -15.52
C LYS A 8 -8.59 0.84 -14.21
N PHE A 9 -9.19 -0.29 -13.86
CA PHE A 9 -8.71 -1.08 -12.74
C PHE A 9 -7.44 -1.81 -13.12
N TYR A 10 -6.46 -1.77 -12.23
CA TYR A 10 -5.25 -2.56 -12.40
C TYR A 10 -5.57 -4.05 -12.20
N GLU A 11 -5.13 -4.87 -13.15
CA GLU A 11 -5.24 -6.32 -13.08
C GLU A 11 -3.85 -6.95 -13.23
N PRO A 12 -3.65 -8.19 -12.75
CA PRO A 12 -2.39 -8.89 -12.95
C PRO A 12 -1.97 -8.91 -14.42
N GLY A 13 -0.73 -8.57 -14.69
CA GLY A 13 -0.19 -8.47 -16.04
C GLY A 13 -0.38 -7.12 -16.74
N ALA A 14 -1.05 -6.17 -16.11
CA ALA A 14 -1.37 -4.87 -16.72
C ALA A 14 -0.29 -3.79 -16.55
N PHE A 15 0.86 -4.10 -15.93
CA PHE A 15 1.84 -3.08 -15.56
C PHE A 15 2.26 -2.22 -16.76
N ALA A 16 2.64 -2.84 -17.87
CA ALA A 16 3.11 -2.11 -19.04
C ALA A 16 2.01 -1.24 -19.68
N GLU A 17 0.74 -1.62 -19.53
CA GLU A 17 -0.39 -0.84 -20.02
C GLU A 17 -0.62 0.41 -19.17
N PHE A 18 -0.49 0.29 -17.83
CA PHE A 18 -0.72 1.38 -16.90
C PHE A 18 0.47 2.32 -16.79
N PHE A 19 1.68 1.79 -16.87
CA PHE A 19 2.89 2.53 -16.59
C PHE A 19 3.83 2.48 -17.79
N SER A 20 3.81 3.55 -18.58
CA SER A 20 4.76 3.75 -19.67
C SER A 20 5.73 4.87 -19.30
N GLY A 21 7.01 4.64 -19.46
CA GLY A 21 8.05 5.63 -19.15
C GLY A 21 8.74 5.41 -17.81
N SER A 22 9.39 6.44 -17.33
CA SER A 22 10.16 6.41 -16.07
C SER A 22 9.32 6.93 -14.92
N PHE A 23 9.36 6.21 -13.80
CA PHE A 23 8.65 6.60 -12.57
C PHE A 23 9.65 6.80 -11.44
N THR A 24 9.46 7.86 -10.68
CA THR A 24 10.25 8.12 -9.49
C THR A 24 9.74 7.33 -8.29
N PHE A 25 8.43 7.19 -8.18
CA PHE A 25 7.80 6.54 -7.04
C PHE A 25 6.38 6.13 -7.38
N ILE A 26 5.94 4.99 -6.87
CA ILE A 26 4.56 4.53 -7.02
C ILE A 26 3.90 4.43 -5.65
N ALA A 27 2.71 4.99 -5.53
CA ALA A 27 1.84 4.81 -4.37
C ALA A 27 0.73 3.82 -4.74
N ASP A 28 0.62 2.73 -4.00
CA ASP A 28 -0.38 1.69 -4.22
C ASP A 28 -1.46 1.74 -3.15
N ALA A 29 -2.71 1.83 -3.59
CA ALA A 29 -3.89 1.74 -2.74
C ALA A 29 -4.93 0.79 -3.34
N ILE A 30 -4.49 -0.22 -4.05
CA ILE A 30 -5.37 -1.20 -4.69
C ILE A 30 -6.02 -2.10 -3.63
N ASP A 31 -7.32 -2.33 -3.74
CA ASP A 31 -8.05 -3.20 -2.81
C ASP A 31 -7.91 -4.69 -3.15
N SER A 32 -7.83 -5.03 -4.42
CA SER A 32 -7.70 -6.42 -4.86
C SER A 32 -6.31 -6.96 -4.51
N THR A 33 -6.26 -8.00 -3.69
CA THR A 33 -5.00 -8.61 -3.27
C THR A 33 -4.17 -9.16 -4.45
N PRO A 34 -4.75 -9.90 -5.41
CA PRO A 34 -3.96 -10.37 -6.56
C PRO A 34 -3.36 -9.22 -7.38
N SER A 35 -4.13 -8.17 -7.62
CA SER A 35 -3.66 -6.99 -8.35
C SER A 35 -2.58 -6.23 -7.58
N LYS A 36 -2.77 -6.08 -6.28
CA LYS A 36 -1.78 -5.45 -5.39
C LYS A 36 -0.46 -6.20 -5.41
N VAL A 37 -0.49 -7.50 -5.25
CA VAL A 37 0.71 -8.34 -5.26
C VAL A 37 1.43 -8.26 -6.61
N ASP A 38 0.68 -8.32 -7.71
CA ASP A 38 1.26 -8.19 -9.04
C ASP A 38 1.98 -6.84 -9.21
N LEU A 39 1.34 -5.74 -8.84
CA LEU A 39 1.96 -4.42 -8.91
C LEU A 39 3.23 -4.34 -8.07
N LEU A 40 3.20 -4.85 -6.86
CA LEU A 40 4.35 -4.82 -5.96
C LEU A 40 5.52 -5.65 -6.51
N LEU A 41 5.24 -6.83 -7.07
CA LEU A 41 6.26 -7.65 -7.71
C LEU A 41 6.89 -6.94 -8.90
N GLU A 42 6.08 -6.30 -9.73
CA GLU A 42 6.58 -5.51 -10.87
C GLU A 42 7.48 -4.37 -10.41
N CYS A 43 7.10 -3.67 -9.35
CA CYS A 43 7.91 -2.60 -8.78
C CYS A 43 9.26 -3.12 -8.27
N VAL A 44 9.26 -4.24 -7.57
CA VAL A 44 10.51 -4.85 -7.08
C VAL A 44 11.41 -5.29 -8.23
N GLN A 45 10.84 -5.96 -9.23
CA GLN A 45 11.61 -6.44 -10.38
C GLN A 45 12.21 -5.31 -11.21
N ARG A 46 11.52 -4.18 -11.29
CA ARG A 46 11.95 -3.01 -12.06
C ARG A 46 12.73 -1.98 -11.23
N ASP A 47 12.96 -2.27 -9.96
CA ASP A 47 13.63 -1.38 -9.02
C ASP A 47 12.94 -0.01 -8.94
N ILE A 48 11.63 -0.01 -8.91
CA ILE A 48 10.81 1.19 -8.75
C ILE A 48 10.41 1.31 -7.29
N PRO A 49 10.75 2.42 -6.61
CA PRO A 49 10.32 2.64 -5.24
C PRO A 49 8.79 2.68 -5.14
N VAL A 50 8.25 1.98 -4.15
CA VAL A 50 6.81 1.87 -3.95
C VAL A 50 6.47 1.97 -2.47
N ILE A 51 5.35 2.60 -2.18
CA ILE A 51 4.70 2.51 -0.87
C ILE A 51 3.28 2.01 -1.08
N SER A 52 2.89 1.01 -0.30
CA SER A 52 1.62 0.32 -0.44
C SER A 52 0.76 0.50 0.80
N SER A 53 -0.49 0.88 0.61
CA SER A 53 -1.46 0.95 1.69
C SER A 53 -2.07 -0.43 1.93
N MET A 54 -1.98 -0.90 3.18
CA MET A 54 -2.66 -2.11 3.62
C MET A 54 -4.09 -1.78 4.10
N GLY A 55 -4.82 -2.76 4.61
CA GLY A 55 -6.21 -2.58 5.02
C GLY A 55 -6.38 -1.57 6.15
N THR A 56 -7.19 -0.57 5.91
CA THR A 56 -7.55 0.46 6.90
C THR A 56 -9.05 0.52 7.14
N GLY A 57 -9.81 -0.35 6.50
CA GLY A 57 -11.24 -0.45 6.73
C GLY A 57 -11.57 -0.87 8.16
N ASN A 58 -12.66 -0.31 8.71
CA ASN A 58 -13.11 -0.58 10.07
C ASN A 58 -12.10 -0.22 11.17
N LYS A 59 -11.14 0.66 10.87
CA LYS A 59 -10.20 1.21 11.84
C LYS A 59 -10.68 2.58 12.30
N LEU A 60 -10.50 2.86 13.57
CA LEU A 60 -11.00 4.07 14.23
C LEU A 60 -9.90 5.06 14.57
N ASP A 61 -8.72 4.59 14.89
CA ASP A 61 -7.66 5.38 15.48
C ASP A 61 -6.45 5.49 14.57
N PRO A 62 -6.26 6.65 13.94
CA PRO A 62 -5.12 6.84 13.04
C PRO A 62 -3.75 6.82 13.75
N THR A 63 -3.71 6.93 15.08
CA THR A 63 -2.44 6.84 15.81
C THR A 63 -1.82 5.45 15.77
N TYR A 64 -2.58 4.43 15.40
CA TYR A 64 -2.05 3.09 15.19
C TYR A 64 -1.40 2.88 13.82
N LEU A 65 -1.46 3.87 12.93
CA LEU A 65 -0.82 3.76 11.63
C LEU A 65 0.70 3.78 11.75
N ALA A 66 1.33 2.91 10.99
CA ALA A 66 2.79 2.82 10.93
C ALA A 66 3.26 2.65 9.48
N VAL A 67 4.45 3.15 9.20
CA VAL A 67 5.15 2.94 7.94
C VAL A 67 6.31 2.00 8.24
N GLU A 68 6.27 0.82 7.65
CA GLU A 68 7.28 -0.23 7.89
C GLU A 68 7.52 -1.03 6.61
N ASP A 69 8.61 -1.79 6.60
CA ASP A 69 8.79 -2.83 5.58
C ASP A 69 7.72 -3.92 5.77
N ILE A 70 7.25 -4.51 4.68
CA ILE A 70 6.24 -5.57 4.73
C ILE A 70 6.66 -6.72 5.65
N SER A 71 7.96 -7.00 5.74
CA SER A 71 8.49 -8.07 6.59
C SER A 71 8.30 -7.81 8.08
N GLY A 72 8.17 -6.56 8.48
CA GLY A 72 7.99 -6.16 9.88
C GLY A 72 6.55 -5.96 10.31
N THR A 73 5.59 -6.21 9.44
CA THR A 73 4.17 -5.96 9.74
C THR A 73 3.58 -7.02 10.67
N SER A 74 2.60 -6.59 11.46
CA SER A 74 1.87 -7.45 12.40
C SER A 74 0.39 -7.07 12.43
N VAL A 75 -0.44 -7.94 12.97
CA VAL A 75 -1.87 -7.70 13.26
C VAL A 75 -2.77 -7.56 12.02
N CYS A 76 -2.28 -7.00 10.91
CA CYS A 76 -3.08 -6.73 9.72
C CYS A 76 -3.23 -7.99 8.84
N PRO A 77 -4.46 -8.51 8.64
CA PRO A 77 -4.67 -9.70 7.80
C PRO A 77 -4.26 -9.51 6.35
N LEU A 78 -4.52 -8.33 5.78
CA LEU A 78 -4.12 -8.03 4.40
C LEU A 78 -2.60 -8.02 4.25
N ALA A 79 -1.89 -7.36 5.17
CA ALA A 79 -0.43 -7.35 5.14
C ALA A 79 0.13 -8.78 5.27
N ARG A 80 -0.48 -9.61 6.09
CA ARG A 80 -0.09 -11.02 6.23
C ARG A 80 -0.25 -11.78 4.91
N SER A 81 -1.37 -11.60 4.24
CA SER A 81 -1.64 -12.24 2.95
C SER A 81 -0.67 -11.76 1.86
N VAL A 82 -0.46 -10.47 1.77
CA VAL A 82 0.48 -9.87 0.81
C VAL A 82 1.91 -10.37 1.08
N ARG A 83 2.35 -10.35 2.33
CA ARG A 83 3.67 -10.84 2.72
C ARG A 83 3.88 -12.29 2.32
N LYS A 84 2.88 -13.14 2.56
CA LYS A 84 2.94 -14.56 2.19
C LYS A 84 3.10 -14.75 0.68
N GLN A 85 2.32 -14.01 -0.10
CA GLN A 85 2.36 -14.12 -1.56
C GLN A 85 3.66 -13.56 -2.14
N LEU A 86 4.17 -12.45 -1.59
CA LEU A 86 5.47 -11.91 -1.99
C LEU A 86 6.60 -12.90 -1.70
N ARG A 87 6.58 -13.54 -0.54
CA ARG A 87 7.56 -14.57 -0.19
C ARG A 87 7.51 -15.77 -1.12
N ALA A 88 6.31 -16.21 -1.50
CA ALA A 88 6.16 -17.30 -2.46
C ALA A 88 6.79 -16.98 -3.81
N ALA A 89 6.86 -15.70 -4.17
CA ALA A 89 7.50 -15.23 -5.39
C ALA A 89 8.98 -14.83 -5.20
N GLY A 90 9.56 -15.12 -4.04
CA GLY A 90 10.96 -14.85 -3.74
C GLY A 90 11.26 -13.49 -3.14
N VAL A 91 10.25 -12.68 -2.82
CA VAL A 91 10.42 -11.35 -2.23
C VAL A 91 10.14 -11.42 -0.74
N LYS A 92 11.19 -11.32 0.08
CA LYS A 92 11.11 -11.43 1.54
C LYS A 92 11.02 -10.07 2.22
N LYS A 93 11.55 -9.03 1.61
CA LYS A 93 11.64 -7.66 2.16
C LYS A 93 11.81 -6.66 1.03
N GLY A 94 11.76 -5.39 1.36
CA GLY A 94 12.02 -4.32 0.39
C GLY A 94 10.77 -3.61 -0.12
N VAL A 95 9.60 -3.95 0.42
CA VAL A 95 8.36 -3.27 0.08
C VAL A 95 7.89 -2.46 1.30
N THR A 96 7.86 -1.15 1.16
CA THR A 96 7.38 -0.25 2.21
C THR A 96 5.85 -0.20 2.20
N VAL A 97 5.25 -0.33 3.37
CA VAL A 97 3.79 -0.30 3.51
C VAL A 97 3.35 0.65 4.62
N VAL A 98 2.13 1.16 4.47
CA VAL A 98 1.39 1.83 5.54
C VAL A 98 0.32 0.85 6.01
N TYR A 99 0.27 0.57 7.29
CA TYR A 99 -0.72 -0.34 7.86
C TYR A 99 -1.11 0.10 9.25
N SER A 100 -2.22 -0.43 9.75
CA SER A 100 -2.71 -0.15 11.09
C SER A 100 -2.36 -1.29 12.03
N LYS A 101 -1.77 -0.95 13.16
CA LYS A 101 -1.56 -1.87 14.29
C LYS A 101 -2.77 -1.98 15.21
N GLU A 102 -3.84 -1.27 14.88
CA GLU A 102 -5.06 -1.33 15.67
C GLU A 102 -5.58 -2.76 15.72
N PRO A 103 -5.87 -3.29 16.91
CA PRO A 103 -6.40 -4.65 17.04
C PRO A 103 -7.66 -4.83 16.21
N VAL A 104 -7.82 -6.01 15.60
CA VAL A 104 -9.03 -6.35 14.87
C VAL A 104 -10.17 -6.41 15.88
N GLN A 105 -11.08 -5.47 15.78
CA GLN A 105 -12.29 -5.51 16.59
C GLN A 105 -13.28 -6.48 15.95
N ARG A 106 -13.78 -7.42 16.74
CA ARG A 106 -14.92 -8.19 16.30
C ARG A 106 -16.10 -7.25 16.17
N ALA A 107 -16.70 -7.23 14.99
CA ALA A 107 -17.93 -6.52 14.78
C ALA A 107 -19.02 -7.16 15.65
N GLU A 108 -19.20 -6.62 16.84
CA GLU A 108 -20.49 -6.77 17.52
C GLU A 108 -21.47 -5.85 16.83
N ALA A 109 -22.76 -6.19 16.94
CA ALA A 109 -23.87 -5.43 16.38
C ALA A 109 -23.70 -3.93 16.62
N GLY A 110 -23.34 -3.19 15.63
CA GLY A 110 -22.89 -1.81 15.71
C GLY A 110 -21.61 -1.69 14.91
N GLU A 111 -21.67 -2.14 13.68
CA GLU A 111 -20.59 -1.98 12.74
C GLU A 111 -20.12 -0.54 12.77
N VAL A 112 -18.83 -0.38 13.04
CA VAL A 112 -18.16 0.88 12.73
C VAL A 112 -18.49 1.15 11.27
N PRO A 113 -19.13 2.27 10.94
CA PRO A 113 -19.41 2.57 9.55
C PRO A 113 -18.12 2.45 8.76
N GLY A 114 -18.10 1.57 7.75
CA GLY A 114 -16.94 1.42 6.85
C GLY A 114 -16.60 2.71 6.10
N SER A 115 -17.41 3.74 6.31
CA SER A 115 -17.24 5.10 5.82
C SER A 115 -16.48 6.01 6.78
N MET A 116 -15.90 5.52 7.88
CA MET A 116 -15.03 6.34 8.71
C MET A 116 -13.75 6.64 7.94
N VAL A 117 -13.67 7.89 7.47
CA VAL A 117 -12.61 8.37 6.57
C VAL A 117 -11.31 8.69 7.29
N PHE A 118 -11.28 8.73 8.63
CA PHE A 118 -10.10 9.18 9.37
C PHE A 118 -8.87 8.34 9.09
N VAL A 119 -8.98 7.02 9.19
CA VAL A 119 -7.82 6.14 9.04
C VAL A 119 -7.40 6.02 7.58
N PRO A 120 -8.29 5.78 6.60
CA PRO A 120 -7.90 5.79 5.20
C PRO A 120 -7.31 7.13 4.74
N ALA A 121 -7.90 8.26 5.16
CA ALA A 121 -7.39 9.57 4.81
C ALA A 121 -6.00 9.83 5.42
N SER A 122 -5.80 9.44 6.68
CA SER A 122 -4.50 9.55 7.36
C SER A 122 -3.45 8.66 6.72
N ALA A 123 -3.83 7.44 6.29
CA ALA A 123 -2.92 6.55 5.56
C ALA A 123 -2.48 7.19 4.24
N GLY A 124 -3.40 7.80 3.50
CA GLY A 124 -3.08 8.53 2.27
C GLY A 124 -2.12 9.69 2.51
N LEU A 125 -2.33 10.46 3.57
CA LEU A 125 -1.44 11.56 3.95
C LEU A 125 -0.04 11.05 4.35
N LEU A 126 0.04 9.95 5.08
CA LEU A 126 1.32 9.33 5.43
C LEU A 126 2.08 8.87 4.20
N MET A 127 1.40 8.26 3.23
CA MET A 127 2.03 7.83 1.99
C MET A 127 2.57 9.03 1.22
N ALA A 128 1.78 10.08 1.08
CA ALA A 128 2.20 11.32 0.41
C ALA A 128 3.41 11.95 1.11
N SER A 129 3.39 12.06 2.41
CA SER A 129 4.50 12.58 3.21
C SER A 129 5.76 11.74 3.02
N TYR A 130 5.62 10.43 3.06
CA TYR A 130 6.74 9.51 2.86
C TYR A 130 7.39 9.74 1.49
N ILE A 131 6.59 9.78 0.43
CA ILE A 131 7.08 9.97 -0.94
C ILE A 131 7.82 11.29 -1.07
N VAL A 132 7.24 12.38 -0.57
CA VAL A 132 7.86 13.72 -0.63
C VAL A 132 9.19 13.72 0.09
N ARG A 133 9.26 13.14 1.29
CA ARG A 133 10.50 13.08 2.07
C ARG A 133 11.58 12.26 1.38
N GLN A 134 11.20 11.15 0.71
CA GLN A 134 12.16 10.34 -0.05
C GLN A 134 12.69 11.10 -1.26
N ILE A 135 11.84 11.81 -1.99
CA ILE A 135 12.24 12.62 -3.14
C ILE A 135 13.20 13.75 -2.70
N ILE A 136 12.90 14.43 -1.61
CA ILE A 136 13.76 15.48 -1.05
C ILE A 136 15.12 14.89 -0.66
N ALA A 137 15.15 13.74 -0.01
CA ALA A 137 16.38 13.09 0.41
C ALA A 137 17.28 12.71 -0.79
N GLU A 138 16.67 12.25 -1.89
CA GLU A 138 17.41 11.89 -3.11
C GLU A 138 18.05 13.12 -3.79
N ASN A 139 17.46 14.30 -3.61
CA ASN A 139 17.88 15.53 -4.27
C ASN A 139 18.78 16.43 -3.41
N SER A 140 19.18 15.94 -2.26
CA SER A 140 20.05 16.70 -1.34
C SER A 140 21.48 16.18 -1.27
#